data_5eebed373cd84ca02b609b3221502e24
#
_entry.id   5eebed373cd84ca02b609b3221502e24
#
_cell.length_a   1.000
_cell.length_b   1.000
_cell.length_c   1.000
_cell.angle_alpha   90.00
_cell.angle_beta   90.00
_cell.angle_gamma   90.00
#
_symmetry.space_group_name_H-M   'P 1'
#
loop_
_entity.id
_entity.type
_entity.pdbx_description
1 polymer ?
#
loop_
_entity_poly.entity_id
_entity_poly.type
_entity_poly.pdbx_seq_one_letter_code
_entity_poly.pdbx_strand_id
1 'polypeptide(L)'
;MMTETVEDVKLDEKISITAELPTKYKVIMLNDNATPMDFVTSILCLVFKHTDETAKKIMLTIHDEGSAVVGIYTYEIAEQRALEATTLSRDNGFPLQLKLEQE
;
A
#
# COMPACT_ATOMS: atom_id res chain seq x y z
N MET A 1 -19.19 29.51 10.35
CA MET A 1 -18.93 29.82 10.77
C MET A 1 -18.54 29.88 10.84
N MET A 2 -18.79 29.91 10.48
CA MET A 2 -18.49 30.24 10.72
C MET A 2 -18.13 30.13 10.83
N THR A 3 -18.36 29.91 10.56
CA THR A 3 -18.07 30.24 10.89
C THR A 3 -17.64 30.22 11.24
N GLU A 4 -17.75 29.97 11.19
CA GLU A 4 -17.30 30.15 11.69
C GLU A 4 -16.91 29.70 12.01
N THR A 5 -17.18 29.58 11.86
CA THR A 5 -16.78 29.49 12.24
C THR A 5 -16.19 29.21 12.21
N VAL A 6 -16.41 29.17 12.10
CA VAL A 6 -15.77 29.05 12.27
C VAL A 6 -15.13 29.48 12.52
N GLU A 7 -15.13 29.45 12.50
CA GLU A 7 -14.43 29.85 12.84
C GLU A 7 -14.15 29.98 13.69
N ASP A 8 -14.10 30.12 14.03
CA ASP A 8 -13.78 30.12 14.98
C ASP A 8 -13.66 29.34 15.70
N VAL A 9 -13.68 29.30 16.08
CA VAL A 9 -13.50 28.39 16.70
C VAL A 9 -12.88 27.54 16.49
N LYS A 10 -12.36 27.56 16.74
CA LYS A 10 -11.95 26.55 15.88
C LYS A 10 -10.52 26.22 15.90
N LEU A 11 -9.69 26.98 16.52
CA LEU A 11 -8.27 26.69 16.53
C LEU A 11 -7.94 25.49 17.34
N ASP A 12 -8.55 25.33 18.48
CA ASP A 12 -8.36 24.13 19.27
C ASP A 12 -8.83 22.92 18.52
N GLU A 13 -9.91 23.10 17.79
CA GLU A 13 -10.44 22.01 17.02
C GLU A 13 -9.52 21.62 15.89
N LYS A 14 -8.83 22.57 15.30
CA LYS A 14 -7.89 22.26 14.26
C LYS A 14 -6.72 21.45 14.77
N ILE A 15 -6.26 21.78 15.95
CA ILE A 15 -5.17 21.02 16.54
C ILE A 15 -5.61 19.59 16.81
N SER A 16 -6.81 19.41 17.30
CA SER A 16 -7.36 18.09 17.54
C SER A 16 -7.45 17.29 16.25
N ILE A 17 -7.91 17.94 15.18
CA ILE A 17 -8.02 17.26 13.90
C ILE A 17 -6.66 16.80 13.41
N THR A 18 -5.66 17.63 13.55
CA THR A 18 -4.30 17.25 13.15
C THR A 18 -3.82 16.04 13.92
N ALA A 19 -4.11 16.01 15.23
CA ALA A 19 -3.69 14.87 16.06
C ALA A 19 -4.42 13.60 15.68
N GLU A 20 -5.56 13.74 15.01
CA GLU A 20 -6.37 12.57 14.66
C GLU A 20 -6.15 12.11 13.24
N LEU A 21 -5.22 12.69 12.51
CA LEU A 21 -4.95 12.25 11.16
C LEU A 21 -4.49 10.81 11.16
N PRO A 22 -4.99 10.00 10.24
CA PRO A 22 -4.67 8.57 10.21
C PRO A 22 -3.19 8.35 9.95
N THR A 23 -2.64 7.36 10.60
CA THR A 23 -1.29 6.92 10.34
C THR A 23 -1.27 6.16 9.03
N LYS A 24 -0.24 6.37 8.24
CA LYS A 24 -0.07 5.65 6.99
C LYS A 24 0.70 4.37 7.20
N TYR A 25 0.43 3.41 6.33
CA TYR A 25 1.08 2.11 6.36
C TYR A 25 1.67 1.79 4.99
N LYS A 26 2.84 1.22 5.01
CA LYS A 26 3.51 0.75 3.80
C LYS A 26 3.11 -0.70 3.58
N VAL A 27 2.76 -1.02 2.33
CA VAL A 27 2.58 -2.41 1.94
C VAL A 27 3.90 -2.86 1.32
N ILE A 28 4.49 -3.88 1.88
CA ILE A 28 5.79 -4.39 1.46
C ILE A 28 5.61 -5.75 0.85
N MET A 29 6.08 -5.92 -0.38
CA MET A 29 6.00 -7.18 -1.10
C MET A 29 7.35 -7.89 -1.01
N LEU A 30 7.31 -9.16 -0.65
CA LEU A 30 8.52 -9.94 -0.42
C LEU A 30 8.82 -10.82 -1.61
N ASN A 31 10.10 -10.97 -1.91
CA ASN A 31 10.53 -11.87 -2.97
C ASN A 31 10.42 -13.33 -2.52
N ASP A 32 10.13 -14.20 -3.47
CA ASP A 32 10.22 -15.64 -3.26
C ASP A 32 10.60 -16.27 -4.59
N ASN A 33 10.97 -17.56 -4.55
CA ASN A 33 11.49 -18.24 -5.74
C ASN A 33 10.42 -18.93 -6.56
N ALA A 34 9.18 -18.91 -6.10
CA ALA A 34 8.11 -19.65 -6.77
C ALA A 34 7.13 -18.76 -7.52
N THR A 35 7.05 -17.47 -7.18
CA THR A 35 6.13 -16.56 -7.84
C THR A 35 6.80 -15.97 -9.08
N PRO A 36 6.22 -16.17 -10.27
CA PRO A 36 6.84 -15.64 -11.50
C PRO A 36 6.89 -14.12 -11.52
N MET A 37 7.94 -13.58 -12.12
CA MET A 37 8.14 -12.14 -12.18
C MET A 37 7.02 -11.44 -12.93
N ASP A 38 6.52 -12.03 -14.03
CA ASP A 38 5.44 -11.41 -14.78
C ASP A 38 4.13 -11.42 -13.99
N PHE A 39 3.93 -12.41 -13.12
CA PHE A 39 2.78 -12.39 -12.24
C PHE A 39 2.89 -11.25 -11.22
N VAL A 40 4.07 -11.07 -10.65
CA VAL A 40 4.32 -9.95 -9.72
C VAL A 40 4.02 -8.62 -10.41
N THR A 41 4.50 -8.44 -11.64
CA THR A 41 4.22 -7.23 -12.40
C THR A 41 2.73 -7.02 -12.59
N SER A 42 1.99 -8.10 -12.90
CA SER A 42 0.54 -8.02 -13.06
C SER A 42 -0.16 -7.56 -11.78
N ILE A 43 0.25 -8.13 -10.65
CA ILE A 43 -0.32 -7.75 -9.35
C ILE A 43 -0.05 -6.26 -9.07
N LEU A 44 1.15 -5.80 -9.36
CA LEU A 44 1.49 -4.41 -9.14
C LEU A 44 0.61 -3.47 -9.98
N CYS A 45 0.26 -3.88 -11.18
CA CYS A 45 -0.62 -3.09 -12.02
C CYS A 45 -2.09 -3.20 -11.60
N LEU A 46 -2.57 -4.40 -11.35
CA LEU A 46 -3.99 -4.64 -11.09
C LEU A 46 -4.42 -4.21 -9.70
N VAL A 47 -3.63 -4.54 -8.70
CA VAL A 47 -4.01 -4.26 -7.30
C VAL A 47 -3.49 -2.91 -6.85
N PHE A 48 -2.23 -2.61 -7.15
CA PHE A 48 -1.60 -1.39 -6.66
C PHE A 48 -1.60 -0.25 -7.67
N LYS A 49 -2.18 -0.48 -8.85
CA LYS A 49 -2.47 0.56 -9.84
C LYS A 49 -1.24 1.25 -10.39
N HIS A 50 -0.13 0.55 -10.44
CA HIS A 50 1.07 1.09 -11.06
C HIS A 50 0.98 0.97 -12.58
N THR A 51 1.72 1.83 -13.28
CA THR A 51 1.89 1.67 -14.72
C THR A 51 2.81 0.49 -14.97
N ASP A 52 2.80 -0.02 -16.21
CA ASP A 52 3.68 -1.13 -16.58
C ASP A 52 5.13 -0.80 -16.28
N GLU A 53 5.54 0.41 -16.63
CA GLU A 53 6.92 0.83 -16.45
C GLU A 53 7.30 0.85 -14.97
N THR A 54 6.47 1.46 -14.13
CA THR A 54 6.73 1.52 -12.70
C THR A 54 6.68 0.12 -12.08
N ALA A 55 5.72 -0.70 -12.52
CA ALA A 55 5.59 -2.05 -11.99
C ALA A 55 6.84 -2.87 -12.26
N LYS A 56 7.41 -2.73 -13.46
CA LYS A 56 8.64 -3.45 -13.80
C LYS A 56 9.80 -3.01 -12.93
N LYS A 57 9.90 -1.71 -12.65
CA LYS A 57 10.96 -1.21 -11.77
C LYS A 57 10.82 -1.75 -10.37
N ILE A 58 9.60 -1.76 -9.84
CA ILE A 58 9.35 -2.29 -8.50
C ILE A 58 9.65 -3.78 -8.47
N MET A 59 9.22 -4.51 -9.49
CA MET A 59 9.46 -5.94 -9.58
C MET A 59 10.95 -6.25 -9.55
N LEU A 60 11.76 -5.47 -10.28
CA LEU A 60 13.19 -5.67 -10.27
C LEU A 60 13.80 -5.38 -8.90
N THR A 61 13.29 -4.36 -8.21
CA THR A 61 13.75 -4.06 -6.85
C THR A 61 13.45 -5.23 -5.92
N ILE A 62 12.25 -5.80 -6.02
CA ILE A 62 11.88 -6.96 -5.21
C ILE A 62 12.84 -8.12 -5.50
N HIS A 63 13.10 -8.36 -6.77
CA HIS A 63 13.96 -9.47 -7.18
C HIS A 63 15.39 -9.25 -6.69
N ASP A 64 15.91 -8.05 -6.84
CA ASP A 64 17.32 -7.78 -6.54
C ASP A 64 17.58 -7.56 -5.06
N GLU A 65 16.64 -6.96 -4.35
CA GLU A 65 16.84 -6.53 -2.96
C GLU A 65 16.04 -7.34 -1.95
N GLY A 66 15.16 -8.21 -2.42
CA GLY A 66 14.41 -9.10 -1.53
C GLY A 66 13.03 -8.58 -1.15
N SER A 67 12.79 -7.29 -1.27
CA SER A 67 11.47 -6.71 -0.97
C SER A 67 11.41 -5.29 -1.49
N ALA A 68 10.20 -4.74 -1.56
CA ALA A 68 10.01 -3.34 -1.91
C ALA A 68 8.66 -2.86 -1.38
N VAL A 69 8.58 -1.57 -1.12
CA VAL A 69 7.32 -0.92 -0.79
C VAL A 69 6.55 -0.76 -2.09
N VAL A 70 5.34 -1.33 -2.14
CA VAL A 70 4.54 -1.28 -3.36
C VAL A 70 3.41 -0.25 -3.28
N GLY A 71 3.12 0.28 -2.08
CA GLY A 71 2.14 1.33 -1.92
C GLY A 71 2.08 1.79 -0.48
N ILE A 72 1.52 2.99 -0.27
CA ILE A 72 1.38 3.58 1.06
C ILE A 72 -0.04 4.08 1.18
N TYR A 73 -0.75 3.63 2.21
CA TYR A 73 -2.18 3.88 2.38
C TYR A 73 -2.51 4.00 3.85
N THR A 74 -3.75 4.42 4.16
CA THR A 74 -4.25 4.24 5.53
C THR A 74 -4.34 2.75 5.81
N TYR A 75 -4.44 2.39 7.09
CA TYR A 75 -4.39 0.99 7.48
C TYR A 75 -5.44 0.14 6.76
N GLU A 76 -6.68 0.62 6.72
CA GLU A 76 -7.76 -0.18 6.14
C GLU A 76 -7.53 -0.43 4.65
N ILE A 77 -7.07 0.57 3.94
CA ILE A 77 -6.80 0.42 2.51
C ILE A 77 -5.59 -0.49 2.29
N ALA A 78 -4.55 -0.30 3.10
CA ALA A 78 -3.36 -1.13 3.00
C ALA A 78 -3.70 -2.60 3.21
N GLU A 79 -4.52 -2.88 4.23
CA GLU A 79 -4.95 -4.24 4.53
C GLU A 79 -5.75 -4.82 3.37
N GLN A 80 -6.67 -4.02 2.81
CA GLN A 80 -7.49 -4.47 1.71
C GLN A 80 -6.66 -4.80 0.48
N ARG A 81 -5.69 -3.95 0.15
CA ARG A 81 -4.83 -4.18 -1.01
C ARG A 81 -3.96 -5.42 -0.80
N ALA A 82 -3.40 -5.58 0.40
CA ALA A 82 -2.58 -6.73 0.71
C ALA A 82 -3.39 -8.03 0.63
N LEU A 83 -4.62 -8.01 1.13
CA LEU A 83 -5.49 -9.16 1.08
C LEU A 83 -5.84 -9.51 -0.36
N GLU A 84 -6.15 -8.51 -1.16
CA GLU A 84 -6.49 -8.69 -2.57
C GLU A 84 -5.33 -9.36 -3.32
N ALA A 85 -4.12 -8.84 -3.11
CA ALA A 85 -2.94 -9.39 -3.76
C ALA A 85 -2.66 -10.83 -3.31
N THR A 86 -2.83 -11.08 -2.02
CA THR A 86 -2.61 -12.42 -1.47
C THR A 86 -3.62 -13.41 -2.03
N THR A 87 -4.88 -13.02 -2.09
CA THR A 87 -5.94 -13.89 -2.60
C THR A 87 -5.68 -14.25 -4.06
N LEU A 88 -5.35 -13.26 -4.89
CA LEU A 88 -5.04 -13.51 -6.29
C LEU A 88 -3.85 -14.44 -6.42
N SER A 89 -2.84 -14.26 -5.60
CA SER A 89 -1.64 -15.12 -5.65
C SER A 89 -1.98 -16.55 -5.29
N ARG A 90 -2.73 -16.75 -4.21
CA ARG A 90 -3.11 -18.10 -3.78
C ARG A 90 -4.01 -18.78 -4.78
N ASP A 91 -4.92 -18.03 -5.40
CA ASP A 91 -5.81 -18.57 -6.43
C ASP A 91 -5.02 -19.08 -7.63
N ASN A 92 -3.86 -18.51 -7.87
CA ASN A 92 -3.00 -18.95 -8.96
C ASN A 92 -1.89 -19.91 -8.50
N GLY A 93 -1.94 -20.32 -7.24
CA GLY A 93 -1.00 -21.31 -6.73
C GLY A 93 0.36 -20.74 -6.36
N PHE A 94 0.47 -19.44 -6.17
CA PHE A 94 1.75 -18.81 -5.84
C PHE A 94 1.81 -18.38 -4.38
N PRO A 95 2.98 -18.49 -3.74
CA PRO A 95 3.13 -18.19 -2.30
C PRO A 95 3.53 -16.75 -2.01
N LEU A 96 3.23 -15.82 -2.90
CA LEU A 96 3.61 -14.41 -2.71
C LEU A 96 3.15 -13.90 -1.35
N GLN A 97 4.04 -13.20 -0.65
CA GLN A 97 3.75 -12.67 0.67
C GLN A 97 3.90 -11.17 0.69
N LEU A 98 2.99 -10.54 1.43
CA LEU A 98 3.03 -9.10 1.65
C LEU A 98 2.91 -8.86 3.15
N LYS A 99 3.48 -7.77 3.61
CA LYS A 99 3.33 -7.37 5.00
C LYS A 99 3.05 -5.88 5.09
N LEU A 100 2.46 -5.47 6.19
CA LEU A 100 2.19 -4.07 6.46
C LEU A 100 3.16 -3.56 7.50
N GLU A 101 3.60 -2.32 7.29
CA GLU A 101 4.53 -1.71 8.22
C GLU A 101 4.15 -0.25 8.38
N GLN A 102 4.04 0.22 9.61
CA GLN A 102 3.69 1.60 9.87
C GLN A 102 4.77 2.50 9.30
N GLU A 103 4.34 3.55 8.61
CA GLU A 103 5.25 4.48 7.98
C GLU A 103 6.02 5.32 8.99
#